data_7f2ee85bcba8d1e4766979927e1a738c
#
_entry.id   7f2ee85bcba8d1e4766979927e1a738c
#
_cell.length_a   1.000
_cell.length_b   1.000
_cell.length_c   1.000
_cell.angle_alpha   90.00
_cell.angle_beta   90.00
_cell.angle_gamma   90.00
#
_symmetry.space_group_name_H-M   'P 1'
#
loop_
_entity.id
_entity.type
_entity.pdbx_description
1 polymer ?
#
loop_
_entity_poly.entity_id
_entity_poly.type
_entity_poly.pdbx_seq_one_letter_code
_entity_poly.pdbx_strand_id
1 'polypeptide(L)'
;MRLAVWMSGGATMSEAKQLSDDILCARSPILPRTVYQDVRRVRTLAWAITGLCLSQSVRLSGWAEVAMSRTQNAARRVRRFSRWLHHPGIVPAEWYQPVIQTALSGWPVDQRLSVALDTTALTPFVLIRACLVYRGRAIPLAWRAMRHRSTQVSFEAYQPVLDQICTIIPIRDKQRRGFRRKRGNKSASAP
;
A
#
# COMPACT_ATOMS: atom_id res chain seq x y z
N MET A 1 7.32 -12.62 15.98
CA MET A 1 6.44 -11.57 15.43
C MET A 1 5.68 -10.90 16.57
N ARG A 2 6.22 -9.78 17.11
CA ARG A 2 5.74 -9.12 18.36
C ARG A 2 4.93 -7.85 18.06
N LEU A 3 3.82 -7.96 17.37
CA LEU A 3 2.92 -6.80 17.08
C LEU A 3 1.71 -6.70 18.02
N ALA A 4 1.55 -7.63 18.97
CA ALA A 4 0.31 -7.75 19.75
C ALA A 4 0.30 -7.04 21.12
N VAL A 5 1.37 -6.37 21.54
CA VAL A 5 1.49 -5.84 22.93
C VAL A 5 1.26 -4.32 23.05
N TRP A 6 1.00 -3.62 21.94
CA TRP A 6 1.05 -2.14 21.89
C TRP A 6 -0.26 -1.41 22.24
N MET A 7 -1.25 -2.05 22.83
CA MET A 7 -2.61 -1.48 22.92
C MET A 7 -2.98 -0.78 24.24
N SER A 8 -2.07 -0.55 25.19
CA SER A 8 -2.49 -0.01 26.50
C SER A 8 -1.42 0.80 27.26
N GLY A 9 -0.73 1.70 26.59
CA GLY A 9 0.15 2.65 27.28
C GLY A 9 0.74 3.61 26.26
N GLY A 10 0.75 4.90 26.53
CA GLY A 10 1.40 5.89 25.65
C GLY A 10 2.83 5.45 25.35
N ALA A 11 3.14 5.23 24.05
CA ALA A 11 4.46 4.77 23.64
C ALA A 11 5.54 5.75 24.07
N THR A 12 6.59 5.24 24.71
CA THR A 12 7.73 6.07 25.14
C THR A 12 8.52 6.55 23.90
N MET A 13 9.28 7.63 24.09
CA MET A 13 10.18 8.16 23.04
C MET A 13 11.20 7.10 22.56
N SER A 14 11.64 6.22 23.45
CA SER A 14 12.56 5.12 23.14
C SER A 14 11.93 4.10 22.22
N GLU A 15 10.69 3.73 22.49
CA GLU A 15 9.92 2.77 21.69
C GLU A 15 9.61 3.30 20.30
N ALA A 16 9.24 4.58 20.18
CA ALA A 16 9.01 5.21 18.88
C ALA A 16 10.27 5.21 18.01
N LYS A 17 11.43 5.48 18.62
CA LYS A 17 12.72 5.42 17.95
C LYS A 17 13.04 4.00 17.50
N GLN A 18 12.89 3.02 18.39
CA GLN A 18 13.13 1.62 18.09
C GLN A 18 12.27 1.15 16.92
N LEU A 19 10.96 1.44 16.92
CA LEU A 19 10.07 1.09 15.82
C LEU A 19 10.49 1.74 14.50
N SER A 20 10.90 3.02 14.53
CA SER A 20 11.39 3.71 13.33
C SER A 20 12.65 3.06 12.78
N ASP A 21 13.60 2.68 13.64
CA ASP A 21 14.85 2.03 13.26
C ASP A 21 14.58 0.61 12.72
N ASP A 22 13.68 -0.15 13.33
CA ASP A 22 13.24 -1.47 12.85
C ASP A 22 12.59 -1.39 11.45
N ILE A 23 11.76 -0.37 11.22
CA ILE A 23 11.17 -0.11 9.89
C ILE A 23 12.25 0.21 8.86
N LEU A 24 13.25 1.01 9.23
CA LEU A 24 14.38 1.31 8.34
C LEU A 24 15.18 0.07 8.01
N CYS A 25 15.51 -0.75 9.00
CA CYS A 25 16.24 -2.01 8.81
C CYS A 25 15.47 -2.99 7.93
N ALA A 26 14.17 -3.19 8.20
CA ALA A 26 13.33 -4.11 7.44
C ALA A 26 13.15 -3.70 5.97
N ARG A 27 13.21 -2.41 5.66
CA ARG A 27 13.02 -1.88 4.29
C ARG A 27 14.30 -1.79 3.48
N SER A 28 15.44 -1.74 4.14
CA SER A 28 16.74 -1.60 3.47
C SER A 28 17.00 -2.65 2.38
N PRO A 29 16.74 -3.94 2.58
CA PRO A 29 16.94 -4.94 1.55
C PRO A 29 15.83 -4.99 0.47
N ILE A 30 14.68 -4.36 0.71
CA ILE A 30 13.48 -4.48 -0.12
C ILE A 30 13.38 -3.35 -1.15
N LEU A 31 13.69 -2.12 -0.73
CA LEU A 31 13.53 -0.95 -1.57
C LEU A 31 14.68 -0.83 -2.59
N PRO A 32 14.40 -0.44 -3.84
CA PRO A 32 15.42 -0.26 -4.85
C PRO A 32 16.36 0.90 -4.49
N ARG A 33 17.61 0.82 -4.97
CA ARG A 33 18.63 1.86 -4.71
C ARG A 33 18.20 3.27 -5.14
N THR A 34 17.38 3.37 -6.18
CA THR A 34 16.81 4.65 -6.66
C THR A 34 15.98 5.35 -5.59
N VAL A 35 15.25 4.60 -4.78
CA VAL A 35 14.46 5.14 -3.65
C VAL A 35 15.37 5.56 -2.51
N TYR A 36 16.53 4.88 -2.33
CA TYR A 36 17.52 5.19 -1.30
C TYR A 36 18.43 6.38 -1.61
N GLN A 37 18.41 6.93 -2.82
CA GLN A 37 19.24 8.09 -3.17
C GLN A 37 19.02 9.27 -2.21
N ASP A 38 17.82 9.40 -1.63
CA ASP A 38 17.56 10.36 -0.58
C ASP A 38 17.16 9.67 0.74
N VAL A 39 18.17 9.35 1.55
CA VAL A 39 18.00 8.77 2.88
C VAL A 39 17.04 9.57 3.77
N ARG A 40 16.93 10.90 3.56
CA ARG A 40 16.02 11.77 4.31
C ARG A 40 14.57 11.42 4.03
N ARG A 41 14.25 11.04 2.78
CA ARG A 41 12.88 10.63 2.38
C ARG A 41 12.51 9.30 3.03
N VAL A 42 13.41 8.32 2.98
CA VAL A 42 13.19 7.00 3.59
C VAL A 42 13.02 7.12 5.10
N ARG A 43 13.85 7.94 5.76
CA ARG A 43 13.71 8.23 7.19
C ARG A 43 12.39 8.93 7.52
N THR A 44 11.93 9.84 6.66
CA THR A 44 10.64 10.52 6.86
C THR A 44 9.47 9.53 6.70
N LEU A 45 9.56 8.57 5.76
CA LEU A 45 8.60 7.49 5.62
C LEU A 45 8.56 6.61 6.89
N ALA A 46 9.73 6.20 7.41
CA ALA A 46 9.78 5.40 8.62
C ALA A 46 9.09 6.12 9.79
N TRP A 47 9.35 7.41 9.98
CA TRP A 47 8.67 8.22 10.99
C TRP A 47 7.18 8.40 10.71
N ALA A 48 6.75 8.52 9.44
CA ALA A 48 5.33 8.58 9.10
C ALA A 48 4.60 7.28 9.46
N ILE A 49 5.21 6.12 9.17
CA ILE A 49 4.67 4.81 9.55
C ILE A 49 4.64 4.66 11.08
N THR A 50 5.72 5.00 11.77
CA THR A 50 5.79 4.98 13.24
C THR A 50 4.69 5.87 13.83
N GLY A 51 4.56 7.09 13.33
CA GLY A 51 3.54 8.03 13.76
C GLY A 51 2.12 7.50 13.54
N LEU A 52 1.85 6.93 12.36
CA LEU A 52 0.55 6.34 12.04
C LEU A 52 0.22 5.16 12.97
N CYS A 53 1.18 4.27 13.21
CA CYS A 53 0.99 3.09 14.05
C CYS A 53 0.76 3.45 15.53
N LEU A 54 1.53 4.39 16.06
CA LEU A 54 1.47 4.73 17.48
C LEU A 54 0.36 5.74 17.82
N SER A 55 0.09 6.71 16.94
CA SER A 55 -1.01 7.66 17.16
C SER A 55 -2.37 7.09 16.78
N GLN A 56 -2.40 5.98 16.01
CA GLN A 56 -3.63 5.40 15.43
C GLN A 56 -4.49 6.44 14.71
N SER A 57 -3.87 7.48 14.18
CA SER A 57 -4.53 8.62 13.54
C SER A 57 -3.89 8.92 12.19
N VAL A 58 -4.72 9.27 11.21
CA VAL A 58 -4.26 9.78 9.90
C VAL A 58 -3.89 11.26 9.94
N ARG A 59 -4.09 11.94 11.07
CA ARG A 59 -3.76 13.36 11.23
C ARG A 59 -2.25 13.55 11.38
N LEU A 60 -1.68 14.44 10.57
CA LEU A 60 -0.24 14.74 10.63
C LEU A 60 0.21 15.33 11.97
N SER A 61 -0.68 15.98 12.72
CA SER A 61 -0.40 16.43 14.08
C SER A 61 -0.09 15.26 15.00
N GLY A 62 -0.89 14.18 14.98
CA GLY A 62 -0.62 12.98 15.76
C GLY A 62 0.71 12.34 15.41
N TRP A 63 1.08 12.28 14.11
CA TRP A 63 2.40 11.77 13.71
C TRP A 63 3.54 12.66 14.23
N ALA A 64 3.32 13.98 14.25
CA ALA A 64 4.31 14.94 14.71
C ALA A 64 4.59 14.87 16.23
N GLU A 65 3.63 14.41 17.02
CA GLU A 65 3.81 14.20 18.45
C GLU A 65 4.77 13.05 18.74
N VAL A 66 4.66 11.98 17.96
CA VAL A 66 5.47 10.76 18.11
C VAL A 66 6.84 10.89 17.46
N ALA A 67 6.93 11.62 16.34
CA ALA A 67 8.16 11.68 15.55
C ALA A 67 9.29 12.42 16.26
N MET A 68 10.42 11.74 16.47
CA MET A 68 11.64 12.38 16.93
C MET A 68 12.21 13.32 15.87
N SER A 69 12.39 14.56 16.24
CA SER A 69 13.04 15.57 15.41
C SER A 69 13.95 16.43 16.28
N ARG A 70 15.07 16.89 15.71
CA ARG A 70 15.90 17.94 16.33
C ARG A 70 15.12 19.24 16.58
N THR A 71 13.98 19.39 15.92
CA THR A 71 13.09 20.53 16.06
C THR A 71 12.01 20.21 17.07
N GLN A 72 11.97 20.92 18.20
CA GLN A 72 10.92 20.79 19.22
C GLN A 72 9.57 21.34 18.74
N ASN A 73 9.53 22.16 17.68
CA ASN A 73 8.32 22.78 17.18
C ASN A 73 7.45 21.79 16.38
N ALA A 74 6.27 21.45 16.94
CA ALA A 74 5.30 20.54 16.33
C ALA A 74 4.85 20.98 14.94
N ALA A 75 4.61 22.29 14.72
CA ALA A 75 4.18 22.82 13.43
C ALA A 75 5.23 22.58 12.32
N ARG A 76 6.52 22.66 12.65
CA ARG A 76 7.60 22.36 11.68
C ARG A 76 7.62 20.85 11.33
N ARG A 77 7.32 19.97 12.30
CA ARG A 77 7.21 18.52 12.05
C ARG A 77 6.03 18.21 11.13
N VAL A 78 4.86 18.78 11.39
CA VAL A 78 3.68 18.66 10.51
C VAL A 78 3.99 19.13 9.09
N ARG A 79 4.61 20.32 8.93
CA ARG A 79 5.00 20.82 7.61
C ARG A 79 6.01 19.90 6.89
N ARG A 80 6.88 19.22 7.64
CA ARG A 80 7.82 18.25 7.05
C ARG A 80 7.07 17.05 6.46
N PHE A 81 6.12 16.46 7.19
CA PHE A 81 5.29 15.36 6.69
C PHE A 81 4.44 15.80 5.51
N SER A 82 3.80 16.98 5.61
CA SER A 82 3.00 17.53 4.52
C SER A 82 3.82 17.71 3.24
N ARG A 83 5.00 18.33 3.33
CA ARG A 83 5.90 18.51 2.18
C ARG A 83 6.38 17.18 1.59
N TRP A 84 6.61 16.18 2.46
CA TRP A 84 7.00 14.85 2.02
C TRP A 84 5.87 14.16 1.24
N LEU A 85 4.63 14.21 1.75
CA LEU A 85 3.46 13.61 1.09
C LEU A 85 3.15 14.25 -0.28
N HIS A 86 3.42 15.55 -0.43
CA HIS A 86 3.17 16.29 -1.68
C HIS A 86 4.40 16.36 -2.60
N HIS A 87 5.49 15.67 -2.25
CA HIS A 87 6.71 15.73 -3.04
C HIS A 87 6.56 14.93 -4.34
N PRO A 88 6.77 15.55 -5.54
CA PRO A 88 6.53 14.87 -6.82
C PRO A 88 7.40 13.64 -7.04
N GLY A 89 8.57 13.57 -6.40
CA GLY A 89 9.44 12.38 -6.44
C GLY A 89 9.03 11.27 -5.46
N ILE A 90 7.87 11.36 -4.80
CA ILE A 90 7.30 10.27 -3.99
C ILE A 90 6.17 9.65 -4.79
N VAL A 91 6.49 8.60 -5.53
CA VAL A 91 5.51 7.81 -6.28
C VAL A 91 5.14 6.59 -5.44
N PRO A 92 3.93 6.53 -4.85
CA PRO A 92 3.57 5.45 -3.91
C PRO A 92 3.76 4.04 -4.48
N ALA A 93 3.49 3.86 -5.77
CA ALA A 93 3.66 2.57 -6.44
C ALA A 93 5.12 2.09 -6.41
N GLU A 94 6.09 2.96 -6.69
CA GLU A 94 7.51 2.62 -6.69
C GLU A 94 8.04 2.21 -5.29
N TRP A 95 7.42 2.75 -4.24
CA TRP A 95 7.79 2.46 -2.86
C TRP A 95 7.08 1.23 -2.31
N TYR A 96 5.85 0.97 -2.76
CA TYR A 96 5.01 -0.11 -2.24
C TYR A 96 5.18 -1.41 -3.02
N GLN A 97 5.31 -1.33 -4.34
CA GLN A 97 5.42 -2.49 -5.22
C GLN A 97 6.54 -3.47 -4.81
N PRO A 98 7.78 -3.04 -4.51
CA PRO A 98 8.83 -3.96 -4.08
C PRO A 98 8.50 -4.69 -2.78
N VAL A 99 7.79 -4.04 -1.85
CA VAL A 99 7.36 -4.64 -0.58
C VAL A 99 6.39 -5.80 -0.85
N ILE A 100 5.39 -5.58 -1.72
CA ILE A 100 4.44 -6.62 -2.08
C ILE A 100 5.10 -7.73 -2.90
N GLN A 101 5.97 -7.41 -3.84
CA GLN A 101 6.72 -8.42 -4.61
C GLN A 101 7.58 -9.31 -3.71
N THR A 102 8.26 -8.72 -2.73
CA THR A 102 9.02 -9.48 -1.72
C THR A 102 8.09 -10.37 -0.88
N ALA A 103 6.94 -9.87 -0.45
CA ALA A 103 5.98 -10.66 0.30
C ALA A 103 5.40 -11.83 -0.53
N LEU A 104 5.20 -11.62 -1.84
CA LEU A 104 4.69 -12.64 -2.75
C LEU A 104 5.76 -13.61 -3.26
N SER A 105 7.05 -13.30 -3.14
CA SER A 105 8.13 -14.18 -3.60
C SER A 105 8.15 -15.52 -2.88
N GLY A 106 7.74 -15.55 -1.61
CA GLY A 106 7.58 -16.77 -0.81
C GLY A 106 6.23 -17.47 -0.97
N TRP A 107 5.36 -17.01 -1.89
CA TRP A 107 4.05 -17.63 -2.08
C TRP A 107 4.17 -18.99 -2.79
N PRO A 108 3.52 -20.05 -2.27
CA PRO A 108 3.59 -21.38 -2.91
C PRO A 108 3.10 -21.36 -4.35
N VAL A 109 3.80 -22.08 -5.24
CA VAL A 109 3.53 -22.06 -6.70
C VAL A 109 2.17 -22.64 -7.06
N ASP A 110 1.71 -23.58 -6.28
CA ASP A 110 0.45 -24.31 -6.42
C ASP A 110 -0.75 -23.59 -5.80
N GLN A 111 -0.49 -22.61 -4.93
CA GLN A 111 -1.54 -21.87 -4.25
C GLN A 111 -2.09 -20.75 -5.15
N ARG A 112 -3.41 -20.73 -5.32
CA ARG A 112 -4.11 -19.66 -6.06
C ARG A 112 -4.10 -18.36 -5.28
N LEU A 113 -3.86 -17.26 -5.99
CA LEU A 113 -4.02 -15.91 -5.48
C LEU A 113 -5.45 -15.43 -5.78
N SER A 114 -6.21 -15.14 -4.75
CA SER A 114 -7.55 -14.55 -4.89
C SER A 114 -7.44 -13.04 -4.78
N VAL A 115 -7.80 -12.31 -5.83
CA VAL A 115 -7.80 -10.85 -5.85
C VAL A 115 -9.23 -10.34 -5.88
N ALA A 116 -9.57 -9.48 -4.94
CA ALA A 116 -10.83 -8.76 -4.89
C ALA A 116 -10.64 -7.33 -5.38
N LEU A 117 -11.56 -6.86 -6.22
CA LEU A 117 -11.69 -5.45 -6.62
C LEU A 117 -12.79 -4.80 -5.79
N ASP A 118 -12.51 -3.65 -5.22
CA ASP A 118 -13.46 -2.87 -4.43
C ASP A 118 -13.42 -1.41 -4.85
N THR A 119 -14.59 -0.75 -4.82
CA THR A 119 -14.74 0.67 -5.13
C THR A 119 -15.46 1.35 -3.98
N THR A 120 -14.78 2.29 -3.32
CA THR A 120 -15.30 3.00 -2.16
C THR A 120 -15.45 4.49 -2.47
N ALA A 121 -16.63 5.07 -2.21
CA ALA A 121 -16.83 6.52 -2.29
C ALA A 121 -16.30 7.20 -1.03
N LEU A 122 -15.47 8.21 -1.23
CA LEU A 122 -14.91 9.10 -0.20
C LEU A 122 -15.10 10.54 -0.67
N THR A 123 -16.35 11.02 -0.70
CA THR A 123 -16.71 12.33 -1.29
C THR A 123 -15.68 13.44 -1.01
N PRO A 124 -15.14 14.13 -2.03
CA PRO A 124 -15.44 14.09 -3.46
C PRO A 124 -14.62 13.09 -4.28
N PHE A 125 -14.05 12.08 -3.67
CA PHE A 125 -13.18 11.09 -4.30
C PHE A 125 -13.82 9.71 -4.34
N VAL A 126 -13.36 8.92 -5.30
CA VAL A 126 -13.59 7.47 -5.36
C VAL A 126 -12.23 6.78 -5.27
N LEU A 127 -12.15 5.75 -4.45
CA LEU A 127 -10.99 4.89 -4.30
C LEU A 127 -11.30 3.53 -4.92
N ILE A 128 -10.60 3.18 -5.98
CA ILE A 128 -10.58 1.84 -6.56
C ILE A 128 -9.41 1.10 -5.94
N ARG A 129 -9.66 -0.09 -5.38
CA ARG A 129 -8.63 -0.93 -4.76
C ARG A 129 -8.68 -2.33 -5.30
N ALA A 130 -7.52 -2.90 -5.53
CA ALA A 130 -7.35 -4.34 -5.72
C ALA A 130 -6.61 -4.91 -4.50
N CYS A 131 -7.18 -5.91 -3.89
CA CYS A 131 -6.66 -6.50 -2.67
C CYS A 131 -6.46 -8.00 -2.84
N LEU A 132 -5.34 -8.52 -2.33
CA LEU A 132 -5.15 -9.95 -2.12
C LEU A 132 -5.98 -10.40 -0.93
N VAL A 133 -6.82 -11.40 -1.13
CA VAL A 133 -7.57 -12.04 -0.03
C VAL A 133 -6.70 -13.12 0.60
N TYR A 134 -6.28 -12.89 1.83
CA TYR A 134 -5.42 -13.81 2.56
C TYR A 134 -5.84 -13.94 4.03
N ARG A 135 -6.15 -15.16 4.46
CA ARG A 135 -6.55 -15.50 5.84
C ARG A 135 -7.63 -14.56 6.40
N GLY A 136 -8.68 -14.31 5.60
CA GLY A 136 -9.80 -13.45 5.99
C GLY A 136 -9.49 -11.94 6.01
N ARG A 137 -8.33 -11.53 5.47
CA ARG A 137 -7.93 -10.12 5.38
C ARG A 137 -7.74 -9.71 3.91
N ALA A 138 -8.00 -8.43 3.63
CA ALA A 138 -7.74 -7.82 2.34
C ALA A 138 -6.43 -7.02 2.41
N ILE A 139 -5.39 -7.51 1.71
CA ILE A 139 -4.09 -6.85 1.64
C ILE A 139 -4.06 -6.03 0.35
N PRO A 140 -3.96 -4.70 0.38
CA PRO A 140 -3.92 -3.90 -0.82
C PRO A 140 -2.75 -4.30 -1.72
N LEU A 141 -3.01 -4.51 -3.02
CA LEU A 141 -1.98 -4.72 -4.04
C LEU A 141 -1.76 -3.45 -4.85
N ALA A 142 -2.86 -2.85 -5.31
CA ALA A 142 -2.86 -1.65 -6.11
C ALA A 142 -4.09 -0.80 -5.80
N TRP A 143 -3.98 0.52 -6.00
CA TRP A 143 -5.12 1.40 -5.81
C TRP A 143 -4.99 2.65 -6.67
N ARG A 144 -6.16 3.27 -6.94
CA ARG A 144 -6.28 4.55 -7.61
C ARG A 144 -7.31 5.41 -6.91
N ALA A 145 -6.93 6.61 -6.51
CA ALA A 145 -7.87 7.63 -6.06
C ALA A 145 -8.14 8.61 -7.21
N MET A 146 -9.42 8.93 -7.44
CA MET A 146 -9.81 9.88 -8.47
C MET A 146 -10.96 10.76 -7.98
N ARG A 147 -11.08 11.98 -8.48
CA ARG A 147 -12.27 12.81 -8.21
C ARG A 147 -13.44 12.28 -9.02
N HIS A 148 -14.45 11.81 -8.32
CA HIS A 148 -15.68 11.31 -8.94
C HIS A 148 -16.82 11.37 -7.93
N ARG A 149 -18.05 11.63 -8.40
CA ARG A 149 -19.22 11.79 -7.53
C ARG A 149 -19.95 10.48 -7.21
N SER A 150 -19.70 9.43 -7.97
CA SER A 150 -20.38 8.14 -7.85
C SER A 150 -19.40 6.98 -7.77
N THR A 151 -19.80 5.90 -7.09
CA THR A 151 -19.09 4.61 -7.11
C THR A 151 -19.21 3.87 -8.43
N GLN A 152 -20.18 4.26 -9.27
CA GLN A 152 -20.31 3.74 -10.63
C GLN A 152 -19.28 4.43 -11.52
N VAL A 153 -18.19 3.76 -11.73
CA VAL A 153 -17.10 4.20 -12.61
C VAL A 153 -17.00 3.29 -13.84
N SER A 154 -16.57 3.85 -14.95
CA SER A 154 -16.40 3.09 -16.19
C SER A 154 -15.26 2.07 -16.07
N PHE A 155 -15.25 1.06 -16.94
CA PHE A 155 -14.19 0.04 -16.93
C PHE A 155 -12.79 0.63 -17.11
N GLU A 156 -12.66 1.70 -17.90
CA GLU A 156 -11.39 2.39 -18.16
C GLU A 156 -10.78 2.96 -16.87
N ALA A 157 -11.60 3.25 -15.85
CA ALA A 157 -11.10 3.70 -14.55
C ALA A 157 -10.37 2.59 -13.77
N TYR A 158 -10.72 1.33 -14.01
CA TYR A 158 -10.08 0.17 -13.39
C TYR A 158 -8.79 -0.24 -14.11
N GLN A 159 -8.67 0.05 -15.40
CA GLN A 159 -7.56 -0.40 -16.24
C GLN A 159 -6.19 -0.14 -15.61
N PRO A 160 -5.85 1.08 -15.11
CA PRO A 160 -4.55 1.34 -14.51
C PRO A 160 -4.27 0.49 -13.26
N VAL A 161 -5.32 0.15 -12.49
CA VAL A 161 -5.18 -0.70 -11.30
C VAL A 161 -4.92 -2.15 -11.72
N LEU A 162 -5.60 -2.63 -12.76
CA LEU A 162 -5.41 -3.96 -13.32
C LEU A 162 -4.00 -4.11 -13.92
N ASP A 163 -3.53 -3.12 -14.67
CA ASP A 163 -2.19 -3.10 -15.26
C ASP A 163 -1.11 -3.15 -14.16
N GLN A 164 -1.31 -2.40 -13.08
CA GLN A 164 -0.42 -2.43 -11.93
C GLN A 164 -0.40 -3.80 -11.25
N ILE A 165 -1.55 -4.47 -11.11
CA ILE A 165 -1.61 -5.84 -10.57
C ILE A 165 -0.82 -6.81 -11.44
N CYS A 166 -0.97 -6.72 -12.77
CA CYS A 166 -0.23 -7.57 -13.70
C CYS A 166 1.30 -7.38 -13.61
N THR A 167 1.74 -6.18 -13.21
CA THR A 167 3.16 -5.91 -12.96
C THR A 167 3.64 -6.45 -11.60
N ILE A 168 2.77 -6.42 -10.59
CA ILE A 168 3.11 -6.85 -9.22
C ILE A 168 3.09 -8.37 -9.09
N ILE A 169 2.07 -9.02 -9.65
CA ILE A 169 1.91 -10.47 -9.58
C ILE A 169 2.67 -11.11 -10.73
N PRO A 170 3.75 -11.87 -10.48
CA PRO A 170 4.45 -12.58 -11.52
C PRO A 170 3.50 -13.59 -12.17
N ILE A 171 3.14 -13.36 -13.42
CA ILE A 171 2.33 -14.29 -14.21
C ILE A 171 3.20 -15.53 -14.45
N ARG A 172 2.98 -16.57 -13.66
CA ARG A 172 3.64 -17.86 -13.85
C ARG A 172 2.96 -18.55 -15.04
N ASP A 173 3.69 -19.00 -16.01
CA ASP A 173 3.20 -19.55 -17.30
C ASP A 173 2.12 -20.64 -17.19
N LYS A 174 2.02 -21.34 -16.07
CA LYS A 174 0.96 -22.33 -15.81
C LYS A 174 -0.44 -21.71 -15.63
N GLN A 175 -0.56 -20.42 -15.28
CA GLN A 175 -1.85 -19.76 -15.07
C GLN A 175 -2.44 -19.18 -16.38
N ARG A 176 -1.66 -18.97 -17.44
CA ARG A 176 -2.17 -18.55 -18.74
C ARG A 176 -3.17 -19.53 -19.37
N ARG A 177 -3.12 -20.82 -19.00
CA ARG A 177 -4.04 -21.83 -19.54
C ARG A 177 -5.44 -21.81 -18.96
N GLY A 178 -5.68 -21.14 -17.82
CA GLY A 178 -6.98 -21.09 -17.14
C GLY A 178 -7.92 -19.97 -17.60
N PHE A 179 -7.44 -18.98 -18.37
CA PHE A 179 -8.25 -17.85 -18.85
C PHE A 179 -8.86 -18.12 -20.23
N ARG A 180 -9.15 -19.38 -20.56
CA ARG A 180 -9.93 -19.73 -21.75
C ARG A 180 -11.40 -19.42 -21.47
N ARG A 181 -11.83 -18.23 -21.90
CA ARG A 181 -13.22 -17.79 -21.99
C ARG A 181 -14.06 -18.96 -22.52
N LYS A 182 -14.95 -19.54 -21.71
CA LYS A 182 -16.02 -20.39 -22.24
C LYS A 182 -16.89 -19.50 -23.13
N ARG A 183 -16.58 -19.42 -24.38
CA ARG A 183 -17.54 -18.94 -25.40
C ARG A 183 -18.69 -19.93 -25.35
N GLY A 184 -19.81 -19.46 -24.84
CA GLY A 184 -21.05 -20.21 -24.88
C GLY A 184 -21.38 -20.51 -26.33
N ASN A 185 -21.34 -21.78 -26.66
CA ASN A 185 -21.85 -22.30 -27.90
C ASN A 185 -23.37 -22.20 -27.84
N LYS A 186 -23.96 -21.10 -28.32
CA LYS A 186 -25.35 -21.04 -28.64
C LYS A 186 -25.48 -21.78 -29.97
N SER A 187 -25.72 -23.08 -29.91
CA SER A 187 -26.28 -23.84 -31.04
C SER A 187 -27.65 -23.26 -31.32
N ALA A 188 -27.75 -22.55 -32.44
CA ALA A 188 -29.02 -22.23 -33.06
C ALA A 188 -29.68 -23.54 -33.51
N SER A 189 -30.75 -23.91 -32.86
CA SER A 189 -31.76 -24.80 -33.42
C SER A 189 -32.78 -23.87 -34.08
N ALA A 190 -32.86 -23.91 -35.38
CA ALA A 190 -33.96 -23.38 -36.18
C ALA A 190 -34.74 -24.56 -36.76
N PRO A 191 -36.01 -24.32 -37.14
CA PRO A 191 -37.15 -25.21 -37.13
C PRO A 191 -37.16 -26.27 -38.19
#